data_d08904d8c88ae389966a1d6abe8a7508
#
_entry.id   d08904d8c88ae389966a1d6abe8a7508
#
_cell.length_a   1.000
_cell.length_b   1.000
_cell.length_c   1.000
_cell.angle_alpha   90.00
_cell.angle_beta   90.00
_cell.angle_gamma   90.00
#
_symmetry.space_group_name_H-M   'P 1'
#
loop_
_entity.id
_entity.type
_entity.pdbx_description
1 polymer ?
#
loop_
_entity_poly.entity_id
_entity_poly.type
_entity_poly.pdbx_seq_one_letter_code
_entity_poly.pdbx_strand_id
1 'polypeptide(L)'
;MADLQAQLDRFQRIYNTLRPHRALNRATPAAAYAATPKARPATASAEDSGHYRLRYDRTDSHGKISFRRAGRMHHLGVGASNAHRRVLAIADQTTVTVIDLTTGEILSTHTIDPDRSYWRNQQKSPGRWPRRNQ
;
A
#
# COMPACT_ATOMS: atom_id res chain seq x y z
N MET A 1 -28.75 22.80 -23.01
CA MET A 1 -27.60 22.29 -22.19
C MET A 1 -27.20 23.27 -21.10
N ALA A 2 -27.02 24.55 -21.37
CA ALA A 2 -26.65 25.54 -20.33
C ALA A 2 -27.68 25.68 -19.19
N ASP A 3 -28.97 25.54 -19.48
CA ASP A 3 -30.04 25.62 -18.49
C ASP A 3 -30.04 24.43 -17.51
N LEU A 4 -29.80 23.22 -18.01
CA LEU A 4 -29.67 22.04 -17.16
C LEU A 4 -28.49 22.13 -16.23
N GLN A 5 -27.34 22.60 -16.69
CA GLN A 5 -26.15 22.82 -15.86
C GLN A 5 -26.42 23.86 -14.77
N ALA A 6 -27.07 24.97 -15.10
CA ALA A 6 -27.44 25.99 -14.13
C ALA A 6 -28.40 25.45 -13.04
N GLN A 7 -29.33 24.57 -13.41
CA GLN A 7 -30.21 23.91 -12.43
C GLN A 7 -29.47 22.95 -11.54
N LEU A 8 -28.53 22.16 -12.07
CA LEU A 8 -27.68 21.25 -11.30
C LEU A 8 -26.78 22.01 -10.33
N ASP A 9 -26.16 23.08 -10.76
CA ASP A 9 -25.29 23.93 -9.93
C ASP A 9 -26.09 24.58 -8.77
N ARG A 10 -27.32 25.03 -9.06
CA ARG A 10 -28.23 25.56 -8.04
C ARG A 10 -28.63 24.48 -7.04
N PHE A 11 -28.99 23.28 -7.51
CA PHE A 11 -29.31 22.15 -6.63
C PHE A 11 -28.11 21.77 -5.76
N GLN A 12 -26.94 21.62 -6.31
CA GLN A 12 -25.71 21.29 -5.61
C GLN A 12 -25.40 22.32 -4.51
N ARG A 13 -25.56 23.60 -4.83
CA ARG A 13 -25.37 24.68 -3.84
C ARG A 13 -26.35 24.58 -2.68
N ILE A 14 -27.65 24.44 -2.98
CA ILE A 14 -28.68 24.31 -1.95
C ILE A 14 -28.45 23.09 -1.09
N TYR A 15 -28.15 21.94 -1.70
CA TYR A 15 -27.91 20.67 -1.02
C TYR A 15 -26.69 20.75 -0.08
N ASN A 16 -25.61 21.32 -0.55
CA ASN A 16 -24.36 21.35 0.22
C ASN A 16 -24.29 22.45 1.27
N THR A 17 -24.92 23.61 1.04
CA THR A 17 -24.74 24.77 1.91
C THR A 17 -25.99 25.19 2.70
N LEU A 18 -27.17 24.84 2.26
CA LEU A 18 -28.41 25.27 2.90
C LEU A 18 -29.22 24.16 3.55
N ARG A 19 -29.13 22.93 3.02
CA ARG A 19 -29.93 21.80 3.51
C ARG A 19 -29.26 21.10 4.69
N PRO A 20 -29.83 21.15 5.92
CA PRO A 20 -29.29 20.39 7.04
C PRO A 20 -29.61 18.90 6.90
N HIS A 21 -28.63 18.05 7.23
CA HIS A 21 -28.76 16.59 7.16
C HIS A 21 -28.81 15.96 8.55
N ARG A 22 -29.80 15.09 8.77
CA ARG A 22 -29.99 14.41 10.05
C ARG A 22 -28.78 13.54 10.44
N ALA A 23 -28.18 12.85 9.48
CA ALA A 23 -26.98 12.03 9.67
C ALA A 23 -25.72 12.84 10.04
N LEU A 24 -25.72 14.15 9.82
CA LEU A 24 -24.63 15.07 10.13
C LEU A 24 -25.00 15.97 11.33
N ASN A 25 -25.82 15.51 12.27
CA ASN A 25 -26.32 16.30 13.41
C ASN A 25 -26.93 17.65 12.98
N ARG A 26 -27.67 17.65 11.89
CA ARG A 26 -28.30 18.82 11.26
C ARG A 26 -27.31 19.86 10.68
N ALA A 27 -26.03 19.51 10.58
CA ALA A 27 -25.09 20.31 9.80
C ALA A 27 -25.34 20.13 8.30
N THR A 28 -24.90 21.14 7.52
CA THR A 28 -24.87 20.99 6.07
C THR A 28 -23.64 20.18 5.65
N PRO A 29 -23.66 19.50 4.48
CA PRO A 29 -22.50 18.77 4.00
C PRO A 29 -21.23 19.64 3.89
N ALA A 30 -21.34 20.87 3.43
CA ALA A 30 -20.21 21.79 3.35
C ALA A 30 -19.63 22.13 4.73
N ALA A 31 -20.48 22.38 5.73
CA ALA A 31 -20.02 22.65 7.08
C ALA A 31 -19.35 21.43 7.72
N ALA A 32 -19.95 20.24 7.58
CA ALA A 32 -19.37 19.00 8.08
C ALA A 32 -18.03 18.68 7.41
N TYR A 33 -17.93 18.91 6.11
CA TYR A 33 -16.69 18.72 5.35
C TYR A 33 -15.59 19.69 5.79
N ALA A 34 -15.94 20.98 6.04
CA ALA A 34 -15.00 21.97 6.52
C ALA A 34 -14.50 21.70 7.95
N ALA A 35 -15.38 21.16 8.82
CA ALA A 35 -15.06 20.83 10.21
C ALA A 35 -14.18 19.59 10.35
N THR A 36 -14.18 18.68 9.36
CA THR A 36 -13.39 17.44 9.40
C THR A 36 -11.92 17.73 9.06
N PRO A 37 -10.97 17.37 9.94
CA PRO A 37 -9.55 17.48 9.61
C PRO A 37 -9.23 16.67 8.35
N LYS A 38 -8.54 17.28 7.40
CA LYS A 38 -8.15 16.63 6.14
C LYS A 38 -6.67 16.31 6.15
N ALA A 39 -6.34 15.16 5.60
CA ALA A 39 -4.95 14.86 5.28
C ALA A 39 -4.41 15.94 4.34
N ARG A 40 -3.31 16.55 4.73
CA ARG A 40 -2.55 17.44 3.86
C ARG A 40 -1.42 16.66 3.22
N PRO A 41 -1.06 16.94 1.96
CA PRO A 41 0.19 16.45 1.43
C PRO A 41 1.32 16.85 2.38
N ALA A 42 2.23 15.92 2.65
CA ALA A 42 3.45 16.30 3.37
C ALA A 42 4.12 17.46 2.64
N THR A 43 4.51 18.49 3.39
CA THR A 43 5.25 19.64 2.84
C THR A 43 6.68 19.28 2.44
N ALA A 44 7.10 18.03 2.67
CA ALA A 44 8.31 17.48 2.09
C ALA A 44 8.25 17.61 0.57
N SER A 45 9.32 18.08 -0.02
CA SER A 45 9.48 18.23 -1.47
C SER A 45 9.00 16.97 -2.18
N ALA A 46 8.43 17.12 -3.37
CA ALA A 46 7.96 16.00 -4.19
C ALA A 46 9.06 14.95 -4.48
N GLU A 47 10.32 15.30 -4.22
CA GLU A 47 11.48 14.41 -4.28
C GLU A 47 11.57 13.44 -3.10
N ASP A 48 10.99 13.80 -1.94
CA ASP A 48 10.99 12.97 -0.72
C ASP A 48 9.67 12.18 -0.49
N SER A 49 8.65 12.44 -1.29
CA SER A 49 7.45 11.60 -1.31
C SER A 49 7.76 10.32 -2.06
N GLY A 50 8.39 9.37 -1.36
CA GLY A 50 8.69 8.06 -1.89
C GLY A 50 7.44 7.46 -2.53
N HIS A 51 7.52 7.15 -3.83
CA HIS A 51 6.45 6.46 -4.53
C HIS A 51 6.38 5.03 -3.99
N TYR A 52 5.45 4.79 -3.07
CA TYR A 52 5.18 3.46 -2.55
C TYR A 52 4.22 2.72 -3.48
N ARG A 53 4.55 1.48 -3.80
CA ARG A 53 3.67 0.54 -4.45
C ARG A 53 3.19 -0.49 -3.45
N LEU A 54 1.88 -0.60 -3.29
CA LEU A 54 1.24 -1.58 -2.42
C LEU A 54 0.75 -2.77 -3.24
N ARG A 55 1.01 -3.97 -2.77
CA ARG A 55 0.52 -5.19 -3.38
C ARG A 55 0.06 -6.18 -2.32
N TYR A 56 -1.21 -6.59 -2.40
CA TYR A 56 -1.74 -7.70 -1.62
C TYR A 56 -1.40 -9.01 -2.33
N ASP A 57 -0.88 -9.97 -1.59
CA ASP A 57 -0.47 -11.26 -2.13
C ASP A 57 -0.65 -12.37 -1.11
N ARG A 58 -0.34 -13.60 -1.51
CA ARG A 58 -0.27 -14.77 -0.65
C ARG A 58 1.03 -15.50 -0.91
N THR A 59 1.74 -15.87 0.15
CA THR A 59 2.96 -16.68 0.02
C THR A 59 2.63 -18.07 -0.50
N ASP A 60 3.52 -18.62 -1.31
CA ASP A 60 3.42 -19.97 -1.83
C ASP A 60 3.77 -21.03 -0.76
N SER A 61 3.78 -22.31 -1.14
CA SER A 61 4.14 -23.45 -0.25
C SER A 61 5.56 -23.37 0.30
N HIS A 62 6.44 -22.57 -0.30
CA HIS A 62 7.82 -22.38 0.12
C HIS A 62 8.03 -21.05 0.87
N GLY A 63 6.95 -20.29 1.12
CA GLY A 63 7.01 -18.97 1.74
C GLY A 63 7.64 -17.91 0.86
N LYS A 64 7.34 -17.93 -0.44
CA LYS A 64 7.81 -16.94 -1.42
C LYS A 64 6.64 -16.16 -1.99
N ILE A 65 6.90 -14.96 -2.46
CA ILE A 65 6.01 -14.19 -3.33
C ILE A 65 6.74 -13.79 -4.60
N SER A 66 5.98 -13.63 -5.68
CA SER A 66 6.51 -13.16 -6.96
C SER A 66 6.24 -11.68 -7.12
N PHE A 67 7.22 -10.92 -7.55
CA PHE A 67 7.13 -9.47 -7.71
C PHE A 67 7.62 -9.05 -9.09
N ARG A 68 6.76 -8.39 -9.86
CA ARG A 68 7.13 -7.89 -11.19
C ARG A 68 7.60 -6.44 -11.14
N ARG A 69 8.80 -6.19 -11.62
CA ARG A 69 9.37 -4.85 -11.74
C ARG A 69 10.15 -4.71 -13.05
N ALA A 70 9.96 -3.59 -13.73
CA ALA A 70 10.65 -3.27 -14.99
C ALA A 70 10.61 -4.43 -16.01
N GLY A 71 9.43 -5.06 -16.16
CA GLY A 71 9.24 -6.17 -17.11
C GLY A 71 9.81 -7.53 -16.69
N ARG A 72 10.54 -7.61 -15.57
CA ARG A 72 11.12 -8.87 -15.05
C ARG A 72 10.38 -9.36 -13.82
N MET A 73 10.35 -10.70 -13.66
CA MET A 73 9.80 -11.35 -12.47
C MET A 73 10.92 -11.60 -11.46
N HIS A 74 10.66 -11.19 -10.22
CA HIS A 74 11.55 -11.43 -9.08
C HIS A 74 10.81 -12.27 -8.04
N HIS A 75 11.54 -13.09 -7.30
CA HIS A 75 11.00 -13.92 -6.24
C HIS A 75 11.57 -13.46 -4.90
N LEU A 76 10.69 -13.19 -3.94
CA LEU A 76 11.04 -12.73 -2.60
C LEU A 76 10.88 -13.90 -1.62
N GLY A 77 11.96 -14.28 -0.95
CA GLY A 77 11.95 -15.32 0.06
C GLY A 77 11.49 -14.78 1.42
N VAL A 78 10.21 -14.89 1.73
CA VAL A 78 9.65 -14.46 3.02
C VAL A 78 10.01 -15.44 4.15
N GLY A 79 10.14 -16.71 3.81
CA GLY A 79 10.53 -17.79 4.71
C GLY A 79 9.51 -18.93 4.72
N ALA A 80 9.99 -20.17 4.76
CA ALA A 80 9.15 -21.37 4.69
C ALA A 80 8.12 -21.46 5.82
N SER A 81 8.44 -20.93 7.01
CA SER A 81 7.50 -20.86 8.14
C SER A 81 6.31 -19.93 7.88
N ASN A 82 6.41 -19.07 6.86
CA ASN A 82 5.37 -18.13 6.45
C ASN A 82 4.61 -18.61 5.20
N ALA A 83 4.61 -19.89 4.90
CA ALA A 83 3.87 -20.45 3.78
C ALA A 83 2.36 -20.18 3.90
N HIS A 84 1.72 -19.93 2.77
CA HIS A 84 0.27 -19.72 2.65
C HIS A 84 -0.31 -18.54 3.45
N ARG A 85 0.51 -17.60 3.91
CA ARG A 85 0.05 -16.39 4.61
C ARG A 85 -0.41 -15.32 3.63
N ARG A 86 -1.43 -14.59 4.02
CA ARG A 86 -1.86 -13.38 3.32
C ARG A 86 -0.97 -12.22 3.75
N VAL A 87 -0.39 -11.54 2.78
CA VAL A 87 0.63 -10.51 3.03
C VAL A 87 0.36 -9.24 2.24
N LEU A 88 0.88 -8.14 2.74
CA LEU A 88 0.99 -6.86 2.06
C LEU A 88 2.47 -6.60 1.77
N ALA A 89 2.81 -6.47 0.51
CA ALA A 89 4.13 -6.01 0.07
C ALA A 89 4.11 -4.51 -0.18
N ILE A 90 4.97 -3.79 0.50
CA ILE A 90 5.18 -2.34 0.34
C ILE A 90 6.53 -2.15 -0.32
N ALA A 91 6.52 -1.68 -1.56
CA ALA A 91 7.73 -1.41 -2.32
C ALA A 91 7.99 0.09 -2.43
N ASP A 92 9.16 0.52 -2.07
CA ASP A 92 9.69 1.85 -2.37
C ASP A 92 10.70 1.78 -3.54
N GLN A 93 11.61 2.74 -3.66
CA GLN A 93 12.60 2.76 -4.73
C GLN A 93 13.70 1.72 -4.55
N THR A 94 14.01 1.33 -3.32
CA THR A 94 15.19 0.53 -2.95
C THR A 94 14.84 -0.76 -2.21
N THR A 95 13.70 -0.82 -1.56
CA THR A 95 13.32 -1.94 -0.70
C THR A 95 11.90 -2.43 -0.92
N VAL A 96 11.65 -3.68 -0.58
CA VAL A 96 10.29 -4.25 -0.44
C VAL A 96 10.15 -4.80 0.96
N THR A 97 9.16 -4.31 1.69
CA THR A 97 8.78 -4.81 3.02
C THR A 97 7.52 -5.65 2.91
N VAL A 98 7.54 -6.85 3.48
CA VAL A 98 6.40 -7.78 3.47
C VAL A 98 5.84 -7.90 4.87
N ILE A 99 4.55 -7.62 5.00
CA ILE A 99 3.81 -7.56 6.27
C ILE A 99 2.71 -8.62 6.28
N ASP A 100 2.55 -9.33 7.40
CA ASP A 100 1.42 -10.23 7.62
C ASP A 100 0.12 -9.41 7.77
N LEU A 101 -0.87 -9.68 6.95
CA LEU A 101 -2.17 -8.97 7.00
C LEU A 101 -2.99 -9.28 8.24
N THR A 102 -2.74 -10.41 8.90
CA THR A 102 -3.49 -10.82 10.10
C THR A 102 -2.92 -10.19 11.36
N THR A 103 -1.59 -10.15 11.48
CA THR A 103 -0.89 -9.69 12.70
C THR A 103 -0.31 -8.29 12.57
N GLY A 104 -0.10 -7.78 11.36
CA GLY A 104 0.61 -6.53 11.09
C GLY A 104 2.14 -6.64 11.29
N GLU A 105 2.66 -7.84 11.52
CA GLU A 105 4.09 -8.10 11.74
C GLU A 105 4.88 -8.02 10.43
N ILE A 106 6.06 -7.41 10.46
CA ILE A 106 6.99 -7.43 9.33
C ILE A 106 7.62 -8.82 9.25
N LEU A 107 7.32 -9.55 8.18
CA LEU A 107 7.84 -10.89 7.94
C LEU A 107 9.20 -10.89 7.25
N SER A 108 9.44 -9.92 6.37
CA SER A 108 10.68 -9.82 5.62
C SER A 108 10.90 -8.43 5.03
N THR A 109 12.16 -8.11 4.81
CA THR A 109 12.59 -6.91 4.06
C THR A 109 13.60 -7.35 3.00
N HIS A 110 13.45 -6.83 1.79
CA HIS A 110 14.27 -7.19 0.63
C HIS A 110 14.85 -5.95 -0.01
N THR A 111 16.11 -5.98 -0.36
CA THR A 111 16.71 -4.95 -1.22
C THR A 111 16.36 -5.25 -2.67
N ILE A 112 15.90 -4.23 -3.38
CA ILE A 112 15.60 -4.32 -4.81
C ILE A 112 16.91 -4.37 -5.58
N ASP A 113 17.14 -5.48 -6.27
CA ASP A 113 18.27 -5.68 -7.16
C ASP A 113 17.73 -6.10 -8.54
N PRO A 114 17.74 -5.20 -9.54
CA PRO A 114 17.20 -5.48 -10.87
C PRO A 114 17.88 -6.64 -11.58
N ASP A 115 19.14 -6.92 -11.25
CA ASP A 115 19.97 -7.93 -11.92
C ASP A 115 19.73 -9.34 -11.37
N ARG A 116 19.13 -9.44 -10.16
CA ARG A 116 18.83 -10.72 -9.51
C ARG A 116 17.37 -11.09 -9.62
N SER A 117 17.11 -12.33 -9.97
CA SER A 117 15.75 -12.89 -10.00
C SER A 117 15.22 -13.27 -8.62
N TYR A 118 16.07 -13.44 -7.62
CA TYR A 118 15.70 -13.79 -6.24
C TYR A 118 16.27 -12.77 -5.26
N TRP A 119 15.38 -12.26 -4.40
CA TRP A 119 15.72 -11.33 -3.33
C TRP A 119 15.54 -12.01 -1.98
N ARG A 120 16.64 -12.15 -1.25
CA ARG A 120 16.64 -12.77 0.08
C ARG A 120 16.05 -11.85 1.15
N ASN A 121 15.55 -12.44 2.23
CA ASN A 121 15.16 -11.70 3.42
C ASN A 121 16.38 -11.14 4.14
N GLN A 122 16.46 -9.82 4.29
CA GLN A 122 17.55 -9.13 4.96
C GLN A 122 17.53 -9.28 6.49
N GLN A 123 16.37 -9.60 7.05
CA GLN A 123 16.22 -9.77 8.51
C GLN A 123 16.76 -11.11 9.02
N LYS A 124 16.99 -12.06 8.13
CA LYS A 124 17.53 -13.39 8.48
C LYS A 124 18.97 -13.52 8.01
N SER A 125 19.86 -13.90 8.90
CA SER A 125 21.20 -14.34 8.50
C SER A 125 21.09 -15.48 7.51
N PRO A 126 21.90 -15.51 6.43
CA PRO A 126 21.89 -16.62 5.51
C PRO A 126 22.16 -17.91 6.28
N GLY A 127 21.24 -18.86 6.20
CA GLY A 127 21.42 -20.18 6.81
C GLY A 127 22.71 -20.80 6.29
N ARG A 128 23.47 -21.39 7.20
CA ARG A 128 24.69 -22.12 6.83
C ARG A 128 24.21 -23.35 6.04
N TRP A 129 24.54 -23.43 4.75
CA TRP A 129 24.36 -24.66 3.99
C TRP A 129 25.12 -25.78 4.71
N PRO A 130 24.50 -26.94 4.99
CA PRO A 130 25.25 -28.06 5.52
C PRO A 130 26.36 -28.36 4.51
N ARG A 131 27.61 -28.35 4.98
CA ARG A 131 28.73 -28.82 4.15
C ARG A 131 28.40 -30.23 3.75
N ARG A 132 28.35 -30.51 2.45
CA ARG A 132 28.37 -31.90 1.97
C ARG A 132 29.64 -32.50 2.59
N ASN A 133 29.46 -33.48 3.47
CA ASN A 133 30.55 -34.33 3.89
C ASN A 133 31.07 -35.02 2.62
N GLN A 134 32.30 -34.73 2.30
CA GLN A 134 33.06 -35.47 1.30
C GLN A 134 33.37 -36.85 1.86
#